data_399adabf7af46847e6c89a223b54c1e7
#
_entry.id   399adabf7af46847e6c89a223b54c1e7
#
_cell.length_a   1.000
_cell.length_b   1.000
_cell.length_c   1.000
_cell.angle_alpha   90.00
_cell.angle_beta   90.00
_cell.angle_gamma   90.00
#
_symmetry.space_group_name_H-M   'P 1'
#
loop_
_entity.id
_entity.type
_entity.pdbx_description
1 polymer ?
#
loop_
_entity_poly.entity_id
_entity_poly.type
_entity_poly.pdbx_seq_one_letter_code
_entity_poly.pdbx_strand_id
1 'polypeptide(L)'
;MRIHLPNYLYNIMSKVLNISEAATIAIHSMGLIARSDKLVSTQEIADTTGFSKNHISKILQQLVKNGYLVSTRGPKGGFILSEKAKEKSLLDIFNLIEGELEDNTCKMHCENCPFSSCIFGGLEKKFTNEFKSYLMGRKVIAL
;
A
#
# COMPACT_ATOMS: atom_id res chain seq x y z
N MET A 1 8.78 -16.44 14.73
CA MET A 1 10.14 -16.25 14.21
C MET A 1 10.23 -14.89 13.54
N ARG A 2 10.84 -13.90 14.18
CA ARG A 2 11.04 -12.57 13.60
C ARG A 2 12.19 -12.68 12.60
N ILE A 3 11.87 -12.65 11.32
CA ILE A 3 12.89 -12.43 10.29
C ILE A 3 13.23 -10.95 10.35
N HIS A 4 14.29 -10.62 11.05
CA HIS A 4 14.87 -9.28 11.04
C HIS A 4 15.60 -9.14 9.69
N LEU A 5 14.87 -8.71 8.67
CA LEU A 5 15.51 -8.31 7.41
C LEU A 5 16.37 -7.08 7.71
N PRO A 6 17.66 -7.08 7.37
CA PRO A 6 18.51 -5.92 7.59
C PRO A 6 17.95 -4.73 6.81
N ASN A 7 17.98 -3.53 7.40
CA ASN A 7 17.54 -2.25 6.82
C ASN A 7 18.06 -2.01 5.40
N TYR A 8 19.13 -2.67 5.02
CA TYR A 8 19.73 -2.64 3.69
C TYR A 8 18.82 -3.24 2.61
N LEU A 9 18.17 -4.39 2.87
CA LEU A 9 17.25 -5.03 1.91
C LEU A 9 15.94 -4.24 1.75
N TYR A 10 15.44 -3.62 2.83
CA TYR A 10 14.29 -2.71 2.77
C TYR A 10 14.56 -1.51 1.86
N ASN A 11 15.74 -0.89 1.98
CA ASN A 11 16.16 0.22 1.13
C ASN A 11 16.34 -0.14 -0.34
N ILE A 12 16.72 -1.37 -0.67
CA ILE A 12 16.88 -1.81 -2.07
C ILE A 12 15.52 -2.02 -2.73
N MET A 13 14.60 -2.69 -2.07
CA MET A 13 13.26 -2.94 -2.62
C MET A 13 12.46 -1.65 -2.81
N SER A 14 12.57 -0.69 -1.89
CA SER A 14 11.91 0.62 -2.03
C SER A 14 12.44 1.44 -3.20
N LYS A 15 13.70 1.26 -3.59
CA LYS A 15 14.28 1.93 -4.77
C LYS A 15 13.77 1.36 -6.10
N VAL A 16 13.52 0.06 -6.16
CA VAL A 16 13.07 -0.59 -7.40
C VAL A 16 11.58 -0.39 -7.63
N LEU A 17 10.75 -0.54 -6.58
CA LEU A 17 9.29 -0.47 -6.67
C LEU A 17 8.71 0.87 -6.22
N ASN A 18 9.52 1.74 -5.60
CA ASN A 18 9.13 3.06 -5.11
C ASN A 18 7.79 3.07 -4.32
N ILE A 19 7.61 2.07 -3.46
CA ILE A 19 6.45 2.00 -2.57
C ILE A 19 6.72 2.93 -1.38
N SER A 20 5.86 3.93 -1.19
CA SER A 20 5.98 4.86 -0.07
C SER A 20 5.70 4.20 1.27
N GLU A 21 6.18 4.82 2.35
CA GLU A 21 5.81 4.43 3.71
C GLU A 21 4.29 4.54 3.93
N ALA A 22 3.65 5.57 3.34
CA ALA A 22 2.21 5.75 3.44
C ALA A 22 1.42 4.59 2.83
N ALA A 23 1.78 4.14 1.63
CA ALA A 23 1.17 2.95 1.00
C ALA A 23 1.43 1.68 1.81
N THR A 24 2.64 1.53 2.34
CA THR A 24 3.01 0.41 3.22
C THR A 24 2.15 0.39 4.48
N ILE A 25 1.99 1.53 5.15
CA ILE A 25 1.11 1.66 6.33
C ILE A 25 -0.33 1.32 5.97
N ALA A 26 -0.86 1.87 4.87
CA ALA A 26 -2.25 1.64 4.47
C ALA A 26 -2.53 0.15 4.24
N ILE A 27 -1.70 -0.52 3.44
CA ILE A 27 -1.87 -1.94 3.10
C ILE A 27 -1.77 -2.82 4.35
N HIS A 28 -0.75 -2.62 5.19
CA HIS A 28 -0.57 -3.42 6.40
C HIS A 28 -1.66 -3.17 7.43
N SER A 29 -2.10 -1.91 7.61
CA SER A 29 -3.22 -1.59 8.49
C SER A 29 -4.51 -2.24 8.03
N MET A 30 -4.81 -2.18 6.73
CA MET A 30 -5.99 -2.84 6.16
C MET A 30 -5.94 -4.35 6.36
N GLY A 31 -4.77 -4.98 6.19
CA GLY A 31 -4.58 -6.40 6.44
C GLY A 31 -4.80 -6.79 7.91
N LEU A 32 -4.25 -6.00 8.85
CA LEU A 32 -4.46 -6.26 10.29
C LEU A 32 -5.93 -6.11 10.68
N ILE A 33 -6.62 -5.09 10.15
CA ILE A 33 -8.03 -4.86 10.41
C ILE A 33 -8.89 -5.96 9.77
N ALA A 34 -8.56 -6.40 8.55
CA ALA A 34 -9.30 -7.46 7.84
C ALA A 34 -9.27 -8.80 8.58
N ARG A 35 -8.19 -9.09 9.30
CA ARG A 35 -8.01 -10.34 10.06
C ARG A 35 -8.63 -10.31 11.46
N SER A 36 -9.16 -9.18 11.85
CA SER A 36 -9.71 -9.00 13.20
C SER A 36 -11.24 -9.01 13.19
N ASP A 37 -11.83 -9.76 14.09
CA ASP A 37 -13.29 -9.78 14.30
C ASP A 37 -13.78 -8.62 15.22
N LYS A 38 -12.84 -7.79 15.68
CA LYS A 38 -13.12 -6.65 16.59
C LYS A 38 -12.43 -5.39 16.09
N LEU A 39 -12.81 -4.26 16.72
CA LEU A 39 -12.15 -2.96 16.48
C LEU A 39 -10.64 -3.07 16.73
N VAL A 40 -9.85 -2.57 15.79
CA VAL A 40 -8.39 -2.48 15.90
C VAL A 40 -8.01 -1.03 16.13
N SER A 41 -7.31 -0.75 17.19
CA SER A 41 -6.87 0.61 17.54
C SER A 41 -5.59 1.00 16.78
N THR A 42 -5.37 2.31 16.65
CA THR A 42 -4.11 2.85 16.09
C THR A 42 -2.89 2.38 16.89
N GLN A 43 -3.04 2.21 18.21
CA GLN A 43 -1.96 1.74 19.07
C GLN A 43 -1.57 0.30 18.76
N GLU A 44 -2.55 -0.60 18.62
CA GLU A 44 -2.29 -2.01 18.24
C GLU A 44 -1.58 -2.12 16.89
N ILE A 45 -1.96 -1.28 15.92
CA ILE A 45 -1.27 -1.24 14.63
C ILE A 45 0.17 -0.74 14.80
N ALA A 46 0.39 0.32 15.58
CA ALA A 46 1.73 0.86 15.83
C ALA A 46 2.64 -0.17 16.53
N ASP A 47 2.12 -0.85 17.54
CA ASP A 47 2.85 -1.88 18.30
C ASP A 47 3.22 -3.09 17.41
N THR A 48 2.35 -3.42 16.47
CA THR A 48 2.55 -4.56 15.55
C THR A 48 3.51 -4.21 14.42
N THR A 49 3.41 -3.01 13.85
CA THR A 49 4.13 -2.63 12.62
C THR A 49 5.41 -1.84 12.90
N GLY A 50 5.52 -1.19 14.06
CA GLY A 50 6.63 -0.30 14.39
C GLY A 50 6.56 1.09 13.75
N PHE A 51 5.50 1.40 13.00
CA PHE A 51 5.31 2.73 12.44
C PHE A 51 4.84 3.73 13.49
N SER A 52 5.09 5.03 13.24
CA SER A 52 4.65 6.07 14.16
C SER A 52 3.11 6.14 14.23
N LYS A 53 2.58 6.20 15.45
CA LYS A 53 1.14 6.30 15.70
C LYS A 53 0.51 7.51 14.98
N ASN A 54 1.22 8.64 14.93
CA ASN A 54 0.74 9.83 14.24
C ASN A 54 0.61 9.63 12.74
N HIS A 55 1.56 8.94 12.12
CA HIS A 55 1.53 8.65 10.69
C HIS A 55 0.40 7.66 10.38
N ILE A 56 0.29 6.58 11.15
CA ILE A 56 -0.83 5.63 11.05
C ILE A 56 -2.16 6.34 11.16
N SER A 57 -2.35 7.21 12.16
CA SER A 57 -3.61 7.95 12.37
C SER A 57 -4.02 8.75 11.14
N LYS A 58 -3.08 9.45 10.50
CA LYS A 58 -3.35 10.22 9.28
C LYS A 58 -3.82 9.32 8.13
N ILE A 59 -3.15 8.20 7.93
CA ILE A 59 -3.49 7.24 6.87
C ILE A 59 -4.87 6.59 7.14
N LEU A 60 -5.13 6.16 8.38
CA LEU A 60 -6.44 5.58 8.74
C LEU A 60 -7.58 6.59 8.56
N GLN A 61 -7.37 7.86 8.91
CA GLN A 61 -8.36 8.92 8.66
C GLN A 61 -8.63 9.11 7.16
N GLN A 62 -7.60 9.03 6.31
CA GLN A 62 -7.77 9.07 4.87
C GLN A 62 -8.60 7.87 4.36
N LEU A 63 -8.35 6.67 4.88
CA LEU A 63 -9.11 5.47 4.56
C LEU A 63 -10.57 5.58 5.02
N VAL A 64 -10.83 6.14 6.21
CA VAL A 64 -12.19 6.43 6.70
C VAL A 64 -12.91 7.45 5.81
N LYS A 65 -12.25 8.57 5.48
CA LYS A 65 -12.80 9.61 4.60
C LYS A 65 -13.22 9.07 3.24
N ASN A 66 -12.50 8.09 2.72
CA ASN A 66 -12.79 7.46 1.42
C ASN A 66 -13.71 6.23 1.54
N GLY A 67 -14.22 5.95 2.75
CA GLY A 67 -15.22 4.91 2.98
C GLY A 67 -14.67 3.49 2.99
N TYR A 68 -13.36 3.29 3.20
CA TYR A 68 -12.75 1.97 3.32
C TYR A 68 -12.77 1.43 4.75
N LEU A 69 -12.76 2.31 5.72
CA LEU A 69 -12.84 1.98 7.14
C LEU A 69 -14.01 2.70 7.80
N VAL A 70 -14.54 2.07 8.84
CA VAL A 70 -15.45 2.69 9.80
C VAL A 70 -14.69 2.86 11.11
N SER A 71 -14.77 4.05 11.70
CA SER A 71 -14.14 4.35 12.98
C SER A 71 -15.15 4.49 14.10
N THR A 72 -14.82 4.00 15.28
CA THR A 72 -15.56 4.19 16.52
C THR A 72 -14.68 4.95 17.50
N ARG A 73 -15.20 6.03 18.08
CA ARG A 73 -14.50 6.85 19.06
C ARG A 73 -14.62 6.25 20.47
N GLY A 74 -13.70 6.63 21.35
CA GLY A 74 -13.70 6.30 22.77
C GLY A 74 -12.55 5.39 23.20
N PRO A 75 -12.46 5.05 24.51
CA PRO A 75 -11.38 4.25 25.07
C PRO A 75 -11.28 2.84 24.49
N LYS A 76 -12.42 2.29 24.05
CA LYS A 76 -12.52 1.00 23.36
C LYS A 76 -12.79 1.15 21.87
N GLY A 77 -12.49 2.32 21.30
CA GLY A 77 -12.66 2.63 19.90
C GLY A 77 -11.59 2.01 19.02
N GLY A 78 -11.76 2.17 17.74
CA GLY A 78 -10.83 1.64 16.73
C GLY A 78 -11.49 1.63 15.36
N PHE A 79 -10.99 0.77 14.51
CA PHE A 79 -11.36 0.69 13.10
C PHE A 79 -11.77 -0.72 12.72
N ILE A 80 -12.76 -0.81 11.84
CA ILE A 80 -13.16 -2.06 11.16
C ILE A 80 -13.28 -1.79 9.66
N LEU A 81 -13.25 -2.85 8.85
CA LEU A 81 -13.53 -2.72 7.42
C LEU A 81 -14.98 -2.29 7.18
N SER A 82 -15.16 -1.37 6.23
CA SER A 82 -16.49 -1.12 5.67
C SER A 82 -16.90 -2.26 4.72
N GLU A 83 -18.20 -2.38 4.44
CA GLU A 83 -18.68 -3.33 3.42
C GLU A 83 -18.06 -3.04 2.04
N LYS A 84 -17.90 -1.75 1.70
CA LYS A 84 -17.23 -1.32 0.47
C LYS A 84 -15.81 -1.86 0.37
N ALA A 85 -15.06 -1.88 1.47
CA ALA A 85 -13.66 -2.31 1.47
C ALA A 85 -13.50 -3.81 1.25
N LYS A 86 -14.48 -4.62 1.61
CA LYS A 86 -14.44 -6.08 1.42
C LYS A 86 -14.29 -6.48 -0.04
N GLU A 87 -14.89 -5.71 -0.95
CA GLU A 87 -14.83 -5.95 -2.40
C GLU A 87 -13.58 -5.37 -3.07
N LYS A 88 -12.80 -4.58 -2.35
CA LYS A 88 -11.65 -3.88 -2.88
C LYS A 88 -10.40 -4.75 -2.94
N SER A 89 -9.54 -4.45 -3.92
CA SER A 89 -8.23 -5.06 -4.06
C SER A 89 -7.15 -4.23 -3.34
N LEU A 90 -5.95 -4.81 -3.20
CA LEU A 90 -4.79 -4.04 -2.73
C LEU A 90 -4.42 -2.91 -3.70
N LEU A 91 -4.70 -3.08 -5.01
CA LEU A 91 -4.48 -2.04 -6.00
C LEU A 91 -5.36 -0.81 -5.72
N ASP A 92 -6.63 -1.01 -5.34
CA ASP A 92 -7.52 0.09 -4.96
C ASP A 92 -6.96 0.89 -3.78
N ILE A 93 -6.41 0.21 -2.77
CA ILE A 93 -5.79 0.86 -1.60
C ILE A 93 -4.51 1.58 -2.01
N PHE A 94 -3.67 0.94 -2.82
CA PHE A 94 -2.44 1.53 -3.32
C PHE A 94 -2.73 2.82 -4.10
N ASN A 95 -3.64 2.76 -5.07
CA ASN A 95 -4.01 3.90 -5.90
C ASN A 95 -4.64 5.05 -5.09
N LEU A 96 -5.36 4.73 -4.01
CA LEU A 96 -5.90 5.76 -3.13
C LEU A 96 -4.80 6.61 -2.45
N ILE A 97 -3.68 5.98 -2.12
CA ILE A 97 -2.58 6.64 -1.39
C ILE A 97 -1.57 7.27 -2.34
N GLU A 98 -1.18 6.57 -3.39
CA GLU A 98 -0.11 6.97 -4.32
C GLU A 98 -0.61 7.66 -5.58
N GLY A 99 -1.88 7.54 -5.90
CA GLY A 99 -2.41 7.81 -7.23
C GLY A 99 -2.31 6.59 -8.14
N GLU A 100 -2.87 6.71 -9.33
CA GLU A 100 -2.85 5.63 -10.31
C GLU A 100 -1.43 5.33 -10.78
N LEU A 101 -1.11 4.05 -10.86
CA LEU A 101 0.14 3.60 -11.46
C LEU A 101 0.10 3.86 -12.97
N GLU A 102 0.86 4.85 -13.42
CA GLU A 102 0.98 5.18 -14.83
C GLU A 102 1.80 4.12 -15.57
N ASP A 103 1.41 3.85 -16.82
CA ASP A 103 2.16 2.95 -17.70
C ASP A 103 3.39 3.64 -18.34
N ASN A 104 3.64 4.90 -18.00
CA ASN A 104 4.77 5.68 -18.47
C ASN A 104 6.06 5.27 -17.77
N THR A 105 6.80 4.45 -18.43
CA THR A 105 7.99 3.81 -17.89
C THR A 105 9.30 4.52 -18.26
N CYS A 106 9.28 5.37 -19.28
CA CYS A 106 10.47 6.09 -19.72
C CYS A 106 10.58 7.47 -19.05
N LYS A 107 11.61 7.68 -18.25
CA LYS A 107 11.89 8.96 -17.57
C LYS A 107 12.69 9.95 -18.43
N MET A 108 12.96 9.62 -19.70
CA MET A 108 13.58 10.56 -20.61
C MET A 108 12.58 11.62 -21.05
N HIS A 109 13.00 12.87 -20.98
CA HIS A 109 12.22 14.04 -21.38
C HIS A 109 12.50 14.42 -22.85
N CYS A 110 12.56 13.45 -23.74
CA CYS A 110 12.74 13.70 -25.17
C CYS A 110 11.50 13.22 -25.96
N GLU A 111 11.12 14.00 -26.99
CA GLU A 111 10.00 13.65 -27.86
C GLU A 111 10.25 12.36 -28.64
N ASN A 112 11.50 12.10 -28.99
CA ASN A 112 11.91 10.90 -29.70
C ASN A 112 13.11 10.23 -29.01
N CYS A 113 12.98 8.97 -28.70
CA CYS A 113 14.08 8.19 -28.16
C CYS A 113 15.18 8.01 -29.21
N PRO A 114 16.45 8.35 -28.91
CA PRO A 114 17.56 8.23 -29.87
C PRO A 114 18.00 6.78 -30.12
N PHE A 115 17.46 5.83 -29.35
CA PHE A 115 17.83 4.42 -29.44
C PHE A 115 16.79 3.65 -30.27
N SER A 116 17.26 2.80 -31.16
CA SER A 116 16.41 1.93 -31.99
C SER A 116 15.66 0.87 -31.16
N SER A 117 16.13 0.55 -29.97
CA SER A 117 15.48 -0.31 -28.98
C SER A 117 15.68 0.26 -27.59
N CYS A 118 14.73 0.03 -26.69
CA CYS A 118 14.83 0.49 -25.31
C CYS A 118 16.03 -0.13 -24.60
N ILE A 119 16.91 0.69 -24.02
CA ILE A 119 18.08 0.22 -23.24
C ILE A 119 17.65 -0.67 -22.07
N PHE A 120 16.53 -0.36 -21.42
CA PHE A 120 15.96 -1.19 -20.34
C PHE A 120 15.15 -2.38 -20.85
N GLY A 121 15.05 -2.58 -22.19
CA GLY A 121 14.35 -3.74 -22.77
C GLY A 121 12.87 -3.83 -22.41
N GLY A 122 12.22 -2.73 -22.04
CA GLY A 122 10.84 -2.73 -21.57
C GLY A 122 10.62 -3.29 -20.15
N LEU A 123 11.72 -3.49 -19.40
CA LEU A 123 11.70 -4.12 -18.08
C LEU A 123 10.85 -3.34 -17.07
N GLU A 124 10.91 -2.00 -17.09
CA GLU A 124 10.09 -1.16 -16.20
C GLU A 124 8.60 -1.42 -16.42
N LYS A 125 8.16 -1.45 -17.67
CA LYS A 125 6.75 -1.73 -18.02
C LYS A 125 6.33 -3.13 -17.55
N LYS A 126 7.21 -4.11 -17.74
CA LYS A 126 6.96 -5.49 -17.27
C LYS A 126 6.76 -5.52 -15.76
N PHE A 127 7.63 -4.89 -14.99
CA PHE A 127 7.52 -4.83 -13.53
C PHE A 127 6.26 -4.10 -13.08
N THR A 128 5.93 -2.97 -13.71
CA THR A 128 4.70 -2.23 -13.39
C THR A 128 3.46 -3.09 -13.62
N ASN A 129 3.39 -3.80 -14.74
CA ASN A 129 2.26 -4.66 -15.06
C ASN A 129 2.15 -5.86 -14.11
N GLU A 130 3.27 -6.50 -13.76
CA GLU A 130 3.30 -7.60 -12.79
C GLU A 130 2.86 -7.11 -11.41
N PHE A 131 3.33 -5.94 -10.98
CA PHE A 131 2.95 -5.33 -9.71
C PHE A 131 1.45 -4.99 -9.67
N LYS A 132 0.92 -4.33 -10.70
CA LYS A 132 -0.53 -4.07 -10.84
C LYS A 132 -1.34 -5.35 -10.77
N SER A 133 -0.96 -6.36 -11.54
CA SER A 133 -1.67 -7.64 -11.60
C SER A 133 -1.67 -8.35 -10.25
N TYR A 134 -0.55 -8.35 -9.55
CA TYR A 134 -0.44 -8.92 -8.21
C TYR A 134 -1.37 -8.22 -7.22
N LEU A 135 -1.33 -6.88 -7.15
CA LEU A 135 -2.16 -6.11 -6.24
C LEU A 135 -3.66 -6.24 -6.58
N MET A 136 -4.01 -6.26 -7.86
CA MET A 136 -5.40 -6.41 -8.32
C MET A 136 -5.97 -7.79 -7.97
N GLY A 137 -5.15 -8.82 -8.02
CA GLY A 137 -5.53 -10.20 -7.68
C GLY A 137 -5.72 -10.47 -6.18
N ARG A 138 -5.38 -9.50 -5.31
CA ARG A 138 -5.47 -9.65 -3.85
C ARG A 138 -6.61 -8.83 -3.28
N LYS A 139 -7.67 -9.50 -2.81
CA LYS A 139 -8.79 -8.84 -2.11
C LYS A 139 -8.40 -8.51 -0.68
N VAL A 140 -8.83 -7.33 -0.20
CA VAL A 140 -8.56 -6.86 1.17
C VAL A 140 -9.07 -7.85 2.21
N ILE A 141 -10.25 -8.40 2.01
CA ILE A 141 -10.86 -9.35 2.95
C ILE A 141 -10.13 -10.70 3.03
N ALA A 142 -9.30 -11.01 2.05
CA ALA A 142 -8.55 -12.27 1.97
C ALA A 142 -7.10 -12.14 2.46
N LEU A 143 -6.75 -11.02 3.11
CA LEU A 143 -5.42 -10.78 3.71
C LEU A 143 -5.32 -11.36 5.15
#